data_af26059f2afe0f1af26d3ca109f8e1f2
#
_entry.id   af26059f2afe0f1af26d3ca109f8e1f2
#
_cell.length_a   1.000
_cell.length_b   1.000
_cell.length_c   1.000
_cell.angle_alpha   90.00
_cell.angle_beta   90.00
_cell.angle_gamma   90.00
#
_symmetry.space_group_name_H-M   'P 1'
#
loop_
_entity.id
_entity.type
_entity.pdbx_description
1 polymer ?
#
loop_
_entity_poly.entity_id
_entity_poly.type
_entity_poly.pdbx_seq_one_letter_code
_entity_poly.pdbx_strand_id
1 'polypeptide(L)'
;MQDGVTISYGVNPPFLWQHITGHYTNISVTTAGRNVQDADGMTADVTVSDVRLHETDDSKGTIGSLTATLSWKSAGIKDTLAANLPAVGNLITGVRTDPAAGTIIVDAGENSVTAKPVVADGDLNLEVLEVTGPLPKDAVQTALNDLTKKLNDNYPLGIHADSVEVTDSGVVGKFSSQNASIPKEDANPCFARL
;
A
#
# COMPACT_ATOMS: atom_id res chain seq x y z
N MET A 1 -16.36 -8.48 -9.50
CA MET A 1 -16.96 -7.13 -9.41
C MET A 1 -15.81 -6.15 -9.44
N GLN A 2 -15.77 -5.20 -10.38
CA GLN A 2 -14.73 -4.18 -10.40
C GLN A 2 -14.96 -3.25 -9.22
N ASP A 3 -13.92 -3.04 -8.41
CA ASP A 3 -13.98 -2.06 -7.34
C ASP A 3 -14.09 -0.66 -7.94
N GLY A 4 -15.04 0.11 -7.44
CA GLY A 4 -15.24 1.47 -7.92
C GLY A 4 -14.07 2.35 -7.52
N VAL A 5 -13.64 3.21 -8.42
CA VAL A 5 -12.65 4.26 -8.17
C VAL A 5 -13.31 5.60 -8.44
N THR A 6 -13.17 6.54 -7.52
CA THR A 6 -13.60 7.92 -7.71
C THR A 6 -12.37 8.76 -8.02
N ILE A 7 -12.41 9.45 -9.17
CA ILE A 7 -11.35 10.37 -9.59
C ILE A 7 -11.91 11.78 -9.57
N SER A 8 -11.18 12.71 -8.98
CA SER A 8 -11.48 14.15 -8.99
C SER A 8 -10.26 14.96 -9.40
N TYR A 9 -10.52 16.12 -10.00
CA TYR A 9 -9.49 17.02 -10.52
C TYR A 9 -9.58 18.37 -9.82
N GLY A 10 -8.44 19.03 -9.67
CA GLY A 10 -8.39 20.43 -9.26
C GLY A 10 -9.19 21.32 -10.22
N VAL A 11 -9.91 22.28 -9.66
CA VAL A 11 -10.77 23.20 -10.45
C VAL A 11 -10.10 24.50 -10.85
N ASN A 12 -8.90 24.75 -10.37
CA ASN A 12 -8.12 25.96 -10.66
C ASN A 12 -6.70 25.63 -11.12
N PRO A 13 -6.34 25.90 -12.40
CA PRO A 13 -7.18 26.42 -13.48
C PRO A 13 -8.29 25.43 -13.87
N PRO A 14 -9.30 25.85 -14.67
CA PRO A 14 -10.38 24.97 -15.10
C PRO A 14 -9.87 23.71 -15.80
N PHE A 15 -10.55 22.57 -15.60
CA PHE A 15 -10.13 21.26 -16.12
C PHE A 15 -9.81 21.26 -17.62
N LEU A 16 -10.65 21.94 -18.44
CA LEU A 16 -10.41 22.03 -19.87
C LEU A 16 -9.07 22.68 -20.21
N TRP A 17 -8.66 23.69 -19.47
CA TRP A 17 -7.36 24.34 -19.62
C TRP A 17 -6.21 23.41 -19.22
N GLN A 18 -6.36 22.69 -18.10
CA GLN A 18 -5.40 21.70 -17.66
C GLN A 18 -5.23 20.59 -18.72
N HIS A 19 -6.32 20.15 -19.33
CA HIS A 19 -6.29 19.14 -20.38
C HIS A 19 -5.59 19.61 -21.66
N ILE A 20 -5.85 20.84 -22.11
CA ILE A 20 -5.21 21.42 -23.31
C ILE A 20 -3.70 21.61 -23.09
N THR A 21 -3.30 22.01 -21.89
CA THR A 21 -1.88 22.27 -21.57
C THR A 21 -1.11 21.02 -21.16
N GLY A 22 -1.80 19.89 -20.91
CA GLY A 22 -1.18 18.67 -20.36
C GLY A 22 -0.64 18.84 -18.93
N HIS A 23 -1.11 19.88 -18.22
CA HIS A 23 -0.67 20.19 -16.87
C HIS A 23 -1.83 20.14 -15.89
N TYR A 24 -1.86 19.10 -15.04
CA TYR A 24 -2.88 18.91 -14.02
C TYR A 24 -2.33 19.32 -12.66
N THR A 25 -3.02 20.27 -12.03
CA THR A 25 -2.58 20.81 -10.72
C THR A 25 -2.79 19.80 -9.59
N ASN A 26 -3.91 19.05 -9.64
CA ASN A 26 -4.26 18.10 -8.59
C ASN A 26 -5.20 17.02 -9.15
N ILE A 27 -4.83 15.77 -8.93
CA ILE A 27 -5.67 14.60 -9.24
C ILE A 27 -5.80 13.81 -7.96
N SER A 28 -7.04 13.59 -7.50
CA SER A 28 -7.31 12.75 -6.34
C SER A 28 -8.04 11.49 -6.76
N VAL A 29 -7.58 10.36 -6.24
CA VAL A 29 -8.11 9.04 -6.52
C VAL A 29 -8.45 8.36 -5.19
N THR A 30 -9.73 8.02 -5.01
CA THR A 30 -10.21 7.30 -3.84
C THR A 30 -10.80 5.96 -4.27
N THR A 31 -10.36 4.87 -3.65
CA THR A 31 -10.89 3.54 -3.93
C THR A 31 -12.14 3.26 -3.10
N ALA A 32 -13.07 2.47 -3.63
CA ALA A 32 -14.32 2.11 -2.94
C ALA A 32 -14.14 1.07 -1.83
N GLY A 33 -12.92 0.62 -1.54
CA GLY A 33 -12.57 -0.12 -0.35
C GLY A 33 -12.86 -1.61 -0.34
N ARG A 34 -12.70 -2.28 -1.46
CA ARG A 34 -12.77 -3.75 -1.48
C ARG A 34 -11.41 -4.38 -1.66
N ASN A 35 -10.64 -3.96 -2.64
CA ASN A 35 -9.31 -4.51 -2.89
C ASN A 35 -8.39 -3.42 -3.46
N VAL A 36 -7.16 -3.38 -2.98
CA VAL A 36 -6.05 -2.66 -3.59
C VAL A 36 -5.04 -3.72 -4.01
N GLN A 37 -4.87 -3.96 -5.31
CA GLN A 37 -4.15 -5.11 -5.85
C GLN A 37 -4.69 -6.43 -5.24
N ASP A 38 -3.82 -7.23 -4.60
CA ASP A 38 -4.16 -8.50 -3.97
C ASP A 38 -4.54 -8.35 -2.47
N ALA A 39 -4.66 -7.12 -1.96
CA ALA A 39 -4.99 -6.85 -0.57
C ALA A 39 -6.50 -6.64 -0.40
N ASP A 40 -7.19 -7.64 0.16
CA ASP A 40 -8.60 -7.56 0.50
C ASP A 40 -8.88 -6.55 1.62
N GLY A 41 -9.98 -5.80 1.49
CA GLY A 41 -10.43 -4.86 2.52
C GLY A 41 -9.53 -3.64 2.72
N MET A 42 -8.63 -3.36 1.78
CA MET A 42 -7.79 -2.17 1.77
C MET A 42 -8.48 -1.03 1.04
N THR A 43 -8.36 0.18 1.55
CA THR A 43 -8.73 1.43 0.88
C THR A 43 -7.50 2.26 0.59
N ALA A 44 -7.53 3.00 -0.51
CA ALA A 44 -6.49 3.94 -0.87
C ALA A 44 -7.08 5.31 -1.21
N ASP A 45 -6.53 6.34 -0.59
CA ASP A 45 -6.74 7.75 -0.93
C ASP A 45 -5.42 8.30 -1.45
N VAL A 46 -5.37 8.61 -2.75
CA VAL A 46 -4.15 9.05 -3.43
C VAL A 46 -4.37 10.45 -3.99
N THR A 47 -3.43 11.35 -3.75
CA THR A 47 -3.39 12.68 -4.36
C THR A 47 -2.09 12.84 -5.13
N VAL A 48 -2.21 13.19 -6.40
CA VAL A 48 -1.08 13.48 -7.28
C VAL A 48 -1.14 14.94 -7.68
N SER A 49 -0.05 15.66 -7.50
CA SER A 49 0.03 17.11 -7.77
C SER A 49 1.09 17.43 -8.81
N ASP A 50 0.87 18.51 -9.54
CA ASP A 50 1.77 19.01 -10.59
C ASP A 50 2.12 17.94 -11.62
N VAL A 51 1.11 17.30 -12.20
CA VAL A 51 1.27 16.32 -13.27
C VAL A 51 1.49 17.05 -14.58
N ARG A 52 2.62 16.80 -15.22
CA ARG A 52 2.99 17.39 -16.52
C ARG A 52 3.17 16.27 -17.53
N LEU A 53 2.25 16.18 -18.48
CA LEU A 53 2.34 15.25 -19.58
C LEU A 53 3.24 15.85 -20.67
N HIS A 54 4.46 15.42 -20.69
CA HIS A 54 5.45 15.75 -21.70
C HIS A 54 6.26 14.51 -22.06
N GLU A 55 5.94 13.93 -23.19
CA GLU A 55 6.54 12.67 -23.62
C GLU A 55 8.00 12.87 -24.02
N THR A 56 8.86 12.03 -23.49
CA THR A 56 10.29 11.90 -23.87
C THR A 56 10.55 10.46 -24.32
N ASP A 57 11.79 10.09 -24.62
CA ASP A 57 12.11 8.73 -25.04
C ASP A 57 11.81 7.69 -23.95
N ASP A 58 11.94 8.04 -22.66
CA ASP A 58 11.82 7.14 -21.53
C ASP A 58 10.59 7.41 -20.63
N SER A 59 9.84 8.49 -20.87
CA SER A 59 8.79 8.96 -19.96
C SER A 59 7.59 9.54 -20.71
N LYS A 60 6.38 9.35 -20.15
CA LYS A 60 5.16 10.03 -20.58
C LYS A 60 4.98 11.41 -19.92
N GLY A 61 5.79 11.73 -18.92
CA GLY A 61 5.69 12.97 -18.18
C GLY A 61 6.28 12.86 -16.78
N THR A 62 5.96 13.84 -15.95
CA THR A 62 6.43 13.93 -14.56
C THR A 62 5.30 14.24 -13.61
N ILE A 63 5.47 13.88 -12.35
CA ILE A 63 4.65 14.33 -11.24
C ILE A 63 5.51 15.12 -10.25
N GLY A 64 5.01 16.24 -9.74
CA GLY A 64 5.71 17.04 -8.72
C GLY A 64 5.68 16.34 -7.37
N SER A 65 4.52 15.84 -6.95
CA SER A 65 4.38 15.06 -5.72
C SER A 65 3.21 14.08 -5.81
N LEU A 66 3.35 12.98 -5.06
CA LEU A 66 2.29 12.03 -4.80
C LEU A 66 2.22 11.78 -3.29
N THR A 67 1.02 11.77 -2.74
CA THR A 67 0.74 11.33 -1.38
C THR A 67 -0.34 10.25 -1.42
N ALA A 68 -0.17 9.20 -0.64
CA ALA A 68 -1.15 8.12 -0.54
C ALA A 68 -1.39 7.78 0.93
N THR A 69 -2.65 7.60 1.30
CA THR A 69 -3.04 7.03 2.58
C THR A 69 -3.72 5.70 2.31
N LEU A 70 -3.14 4.62 2.81
CA LEU A 70 -3.68 3.27 2.73
C LEU A 70 -4.26 2.89 4.09
N SER A 71 -5.52 2.47 4.12
CA SER A 71 -6.17 1.97 5.34
C SER A 71 -6.54 0.51 5.11
N TRP A 72 -6.02 -0.37 5.95
CA TRP A 72 -6.21 -1.81 5.83
C TRP A 72 -6.85 -2.39 7.10
N LYS A 73 -8.06 -2.90 6.97
CA LYS A 73 -8.80 -3.48 8.09
C LYS A 73 -8.23 -4.83 8.51
N SER A 74 -8.29 -5.13 9.81
CA SER A 74 -7.82 -6.40 10.38
C SER A 74 -8.41 -7.64 9.70
N ALA A 75 -9.68 -7.60 9.31
CA ALA A 75 -10.32 -8.69 8.56
C ALA A 75 -9.67 -8.89 7.18
N GLY A 76 -9.39 -7.81 6.45
CA GLY A 76 -8.72 -7.88 5.16
C GLY A 76 -7.27 -8.35 5.27
N ILE A 77 -6.55 -7.92 6.32
CA ILE A 77 -5.21 -8.43 6.61
C ILE A 77 -5.26 -9.96 6.81
N LYS A 78 -6.20 -10.44 7.62
CA LYS A 78 -6.41 -11.88 7.83
C LYS A 78 -6.62 -12.62 6.51
N ASP A 79 -7.54 -12.16 5.68
CA ASP A 79 -7.92 -12.84 4.44
C ASP A 79 -6.75 -12.85 3.43
N THR A 80 -6.02 -11.74 3.34
CA THR A 80 -4.81 -11.65 2.50
C THR A 80 -3.68 -12.55 2.98
N LEU A 81 -3.41 -12.59 4.30
CA LEU A 81 -2.42 -13.51 4.87
C LEU A 81 -2.81 -14.97 4.62
N ALA A 82 -4.08 -15.32 4.83
CA ALA A 82 -4.58 -16.66 4.58
C ALA A 82 -4.40 -17.09 3.10
N ALA A 83 -4.62 -16.18 2.16
CA ALA A 83 -4.47 -16.45 0.74
C ALA A 83 -2.99 -16.56 0.28
N ASN A 84 -2.09 -15.77 0.88
CA ASN A 84 -0.69 -15.65 0.45
C ASN A 84 0.31 -16.52 1.23
N LEU A 85 -0.12 -17.20 2.29
CA LEU A 85 0.69 -18.11 3.10
C LEU A 85 0.18 -19.56 2.98
N PRO A 86 0.42 -20.27 1.86
CA PRO A 86 -0.22 -21.55 1.57
C PRO A 86 0.11 -22.66 2.61
N ALA A 87 1.24 -22.56 3.29
CA ALA A 87 1.64 -23.54 4.31
C ALA A 87 0.91 -23.37 5.66
N VAL A 88 0.52 -22.13 6.01
CA VAL A 88 -0.05 -21.79 7.32
C VAL A 88 -1.33 -20.95 7.23
N GLY A 89 -1.71 -20.52 6.04
CA GLY A 89 -2.87 -19.63 5.82
C GLY A 89 -4.17 -20.19 6.37
N ASN A 90 -4.41 -21.50 6.21
CA ASN A 90 -5.58 -22.19 6.73
C ASN A 90 -5.63 -22.25 8.28
N LEU A 91 -4.51 -21.99 8.95
CA LEU A 91 -4.42 -21.94 10.41
C LEU A 91 -4.74 -20.55 10.96
N ILE A 92 -4.71 -19.50 10.11
CA ILE A 92 -4.97 -18.12 10.53
C ILE A 92 -6.46 -17.97 10.88
N THR A 93 -6.74 -17.80 12.16
CA THR A 93 -8.10 -17.68 12.69
C THR A 93 -8.54 -16.24 12.89
N GLY A 94 -7.57 -15.32 13.12
CA GLY A 94 -7.86 -13.93 13.37
C GLY A 94 -6.66 -13.00 13.24
N VAL A 95 -6.97 -11.71 13.08
CA VAL A 95 -6.00 -10.62 13.20
C VAL A 95 -6.59 -9.58 14.15
N ARG A 96 -5.86 -9.25 15.18
CA ARG A 96 -6.20 -8.23 16.18
C ARG A 96 -5.15 -7.14 16.18
N THR A 97 -5.55 -5.96 16.64
CA THR A 97 -4.68 -4.80 16.76
C THR A 97 -4.62 -4.32 18.20
N ASP A 98 -3.47 -3.84 18.62
CA ASP A 98 -3.28 -3.11 19.88
C ASP A 98 -2.67 -1.74 19.55
N PRO A 99 -3.49 -0.68 19.43
CA PRO A 99 -3.01 0.66 19.13
C PRO A 99 -2.11 1.24 20.21
N ALA A 100 -2.31 0.88 21.46
CA ALA A 100 -1.51 1.40 22.58
C ALA A 100 -0.05 0.86 22.52
N ALA A 101 0.11 -0.40 22.13
CA ALA A 101 1.40 -1.02 21.88
C ALA A 101 1.94 -0.77 20.46
N GLY A 102 1.07 -0.35 19.53
CA GLY A 102 1.38 -0.20 18.11
C GLY A 102 1.63 -1.56 17.44
N THR A 103 0.90 -2.61 17.83
CA THR A 103 1.16 -3.98 17.38
C THR A 103 -0.04 -4.62 16.69
N ILE A 104 0.26 -5.57 15.82
CA ILE A 104 -0.69 -6.47 15.16
C ILE A 104 -0.46 -7.86 15.74
N ILE A 105 -1.53 -8.56 16.06
CA ILE A 105 -1.49 -9.91 16.60
C ILE A 105 -2.23 -10.81 15.60
N VAL A 106 -1.51 -11.76 15.03
CA VAL A 106 -2.04 -12.78 14.11
C VAL A 106 -2.25 -14.06 14.90
N ASP A 107 -3.50 -14.51 15.00
CA ASP A 107 -3.88 -15.75 15.67
C ASP A 107 -3.94 -16.90 14.66
N ALA A 108 -3.29 -18.03 14.98
CA ALA A 108 -3.24 -19.23 14.14
C ALA A 108 -3.43 -20.49 14.99
N GLY A 109 -4.69 -20.84 15.27
CA GLY A 109 -5.05 -21.91 16.17
C GLY A 109 -4.63 -21.62 17.61
N GLU A 110 -3.78 -22.49 18.19
CA GLU A 110 -3.20 -22.28 19.52
C GLU A 110 -1.93 -21.39 19.50
N ASN A 111 -1.52 -20.94 18.33
CA ASN A 111 -0.34 -20.10 18.16
C ASN A 111 -0.74 -18.64 17.91
N SER A 112 0.13 -17.72 18.27
CA SER A 112 -0.01 -16.32 17.88
C SER A 112 1.34 -15.68 17.58
N VAL A 113 1.32 -14.70 16.69
CA VAL A 113 2.47 -13.87 16.34
C VAL A 113 2.12 -12.44 16.61
N THR A 114 2.89 -11.78 17.47
CA THR A 114 2.80 -10.33 17.69
C THR A 114 3.90 -9.65 16.89
N ALA A 115 3.51 -8.78 15.98
CA ALA A 115 4.43 -8.03 15.14
C ALA A 115 4.13 -6.53 15.23
N LYS A 116 5.18 -5.73 15.09
CA LYS A 116 5.11 -4.26 15.06
C LYS A 116 5.44 -3.78 13.66
N PRO A 117 4.54 -3.07 12.97
CA PRO A 117 4.87 -2.39 11.74
C PRO A 117 5.74 -1.17 12.06
N VAL A 118 6.82 -1.00 11.31
CA VAL A 118 7.76 0.10 11.43
C VAL A 118 8.15 0.60 10.05
N VAL A 119 8.48 1.88 9.95
CA VAL A 119 9.07 2.45 8.74
C VAL A 119 10.54 2.70 9.00
N ALA A 120 11.40 2.15 8.15
CA ALA A 120 12.83 2.35 8.18
C ALA A 120 13.35 2.55 6.74
N ASP A 121 14.12 3.61 6.53
CA ASP A 121 14.73 3.96 5.22
C ASP A 121 13.71 4.09 4.07
N GLY A 122 12.47 4.47 4.39
CA GLY A 122 11.37 4.58 3.40
C GLY A 122 10.65 3.27 3.11
N ASP A 123 11.04 2.17 3.73
CA ASP A 123 10.43 0.86 3.60
C ASP A 123 9.53 0.52 4.79
N LEU A 124 8.39 -0.13 4.50
CA LEU A 124 7.53 -0.72 5.51
C LEU A 124 8.10 -2.08 5.92
N ASN A 125 8.36 -2.26 7.21
CA ASN A 125 8.86 -3.50 7.80
C ASN A 125 7.92 -4.01 8.88
N LEU A 126 8.00 -5.31 9.19
CA LEU A 126 7.27 -5.96 10.27
C LEU A 126 8.27 -6.62 11.23
N GLU A 127 8.40 -6.09 12.42
CA GLU A 127 9.24 -6.66 13.48
C GLU A 127 8.44 -7.65 14.31
N VAL A 128 8.88 -8.89 14.37
CA VAL A 128 8.29 -9.92 15.25
C VAL A 128 8.75 -9.66 16.69
N LEU A 129 7.82 -9.31 17.55
CA LEU A 129 8.08 -9.09 18.97
C LEU A 129 8.01 -10.42 19.73
N GLU A 130 6.92 -11.18 19.51
CA GLU A 130 6.65 -12.40 20.24
C GLU A 130 6.01 -13.45 19.31
N VAL A 131 6.34 -14.71 19.56
CA VAL A 131 5.68 -15.88 18.96
C VAL A 131 5.27 -16.82 20.07
N THR A 132 3.98 -17.08 20.19
CA THR A 132 3.45 -18.10 21.09
C THR A 132 3.24 -19.39 20.28
N GLY A 133 3.79 -20.50 20.76
CA GLY A 133 3.68 -21.81 20.10
C GLY A 133 5.01 -22.36 19.61
N PRO A 134 5.00 -23.46 18.83
CA PRO A 134 6.21 -24.19 18.45
C PRO A 134 7.00 -23.56 17.30
N LEU A 135 6.49 -22.49 16.67
CA LEU A 135 7.17 -21.86 15.54
C LEU A 135 8.39 -21.06 16.01
N PRO A 136 9.58 -21.28 15.42
CA PRO A 136 10.74 -20.46 15.71
C PRO A 136 10.53 -19.01 15.31
N LYS A 137 10.82 -18.06 16.21
CA LYS A 137 10.69 -16.62 15.95
C LYS A 137 11.45 -16.18 14.70
N ASP A 138 12.68 -16.68 14.50
CA ASP A 138 13.52 -16.32 13.36
C ASP A 138 12.92 -16.77 12.02
N ALA A 139 12.25 -17.93 11.99
CA ALA A 139 11.57 -18.41 10.80
C ALA A 139 10.35 -17.52 10.45
N VAL A 140 9.61 -17.09 11.48
CA VAL A 140 8.49 -16.16 11.30
C VAL A 140 9.00 -14.80 10.80
N GLN A 141 10.08 -14.27 11.41
CA GLN A 141 10.68 -13.00 10.99
C GLN A 141 11.17 -13.06 9.54
N THR A 142 11.81 -14.16 9.14
CA THR A 142 12.26 -14.34 7.74
C THR A 142 11.07 -14.30 6.77
N ALA A 143 9.99 -15.02 7.08
CA ALA A 143 8.78 -15.03 6.23
C ALA A 143 8.14 -13.65 6.13
N LEU A 144 8.10 -12.87 7.20
CA LEU A 144 7.58 -11.50 7.18
C LEU A 144 8.50 -10.54 6.41
N ASN A 145 9.82 -10.71 6.50
CA ASN A 145 10.77 -9.93 5.70
C ASN A 145 10.61 -10.19 4.20
N ASP A 146 10.41 -11.45 3.80
CA ASP A 146 10.16 -11.80 2.40
C ASP A 146 8.85 -11.19 1.90
N LEU A 147 7.81 -11.15 2.75
CA LEU A 147 6.52 -10.54 2.42
C LEU A 147 6.66 -9.01 2.26
N THR A 148 7.27 -8.34 3.24
CA THR A 148 7.45 -6.88 3.20
C THR A 148 8.37 -6.45 2.05
N LYS A 149 9.42 -7.24 1.77
CA LYS A 149 10.27 -6.98 0.60
C LYS A 149 9.48 -7.01 -0.70
N LYS A 150 8.59 -7.98 -0.91
CA LYS A 150 7.74 -8.02 -2.11
C LYS A 150 6.81 -6.81 -2.21
N LEU A 151 6.33 -6.30 -1.08
CA LEU A 151 5.50 -5.09 -1.03
C LEU A 151 6.31 -3.86 -1.41
N ASN A 152 7.49 -3.68 -0.81
CA ASN A 152 8.36 -2.52 -1.03
C ASN A 152 8.97 -2.49 -2.45
N ASP A 153 9.41 -3.64 -2.98
CA ASP A 153 10.01 -3.75 -4.32
C ASP A 153 9.03 -3.36 -5.46
N ASN A 154 7.73 -3.36 -5.20
CA ASN A 154 6.69 -3.08 -6.20
C ASN A 154 6.08 -1.67 -6.10
N TYR A 155 6.65 -0.78 -5.31
CA TYR A 155 6.14 0.58 -5.22
C TYR A 155 6.39 1.35 -6.53
N PRO A 156 5.33 1.80 -7.22
CA PRO A 156 5.47 2.57 -8.45
C PRO A 156 5.93 4.01 -8.13
N LEU A 157 6.53 4.67 -9.13
CA LEU A 157 6.81 6.11 -9.09
C LEU A 157 7.72 6.56 -7.93
N GLY A 158 8.60 5.68 -7.44
CA GLY A 158 9.51 6.03 -6.34
C GLY A 158 8.80 6.34 -5.02
N ILE A 159 7.62 5.78 -4.82
CA ILE A 159 6.87 5.90 -3.56
C ILE A 159 7.69 5.26 -2.43
N HIS A 160 7.71 5.91 -1.29
CA HIS A 160 8.28 5.39 -0.04
C HIS A 160 7.27 5.54 1.09
N ALA A 161 7.44 4.73 2.13
CA ALA A 161 6.63 4.82 3.34
C ALA A 161 7.12 5.99 4.21
N ASP A 162 6.20 6.85 4.64
CA ASP A 162 6.48 7.97 5.54
C ASP A 162 6.16 7.60 6.99
N SER A 163 5.04 6.91 7.20
CA SER A 163 4.61 6.48 8.53
C SER A 163 3.64 5.31 8.44
N VAL A 164 3.57 4.56 9.54
CA VAL A 164 2.57 3.51 9.75
C VAL A 164 2.00 3.62 11.16
N GLU A 165 0.70 3.48 11.28
CA GLU A 165 -0.03 3.56 12.54
C GLU A 165 -0.96 2.36 12.68
N VAL A 166 -0.98 1.74 13.86
CA VAL A 166 -1.93 0.70 14.22
C VAL A 166 -3.14 1.37 14.89
N THR A 167 -4.33 1.06 14.40
CA THR A 167 -5.61 1.60 14.88
C THR A 167 -6.49 0.47 15.42
N ASP A 168 -7.60 0.79 16.07
CA ASP A 168 -8.56 -0.21 16.59
C ASP A 168 -9.14 -1.12 15.49
N SER A 169 -9.17 -0.64 14.24
CA SER A 169 -9.79 -1.37 13.12
C SER A 169 -8.80 -2.02 12.17
N GLY A 170 -7.51 -1.73 12.30
CA GLY A 170 -6.47 -2.21 11.38
C GLY A 170 -5.22 -1.33 11.38
N VAL A 171 -4.67 -1.11 10.20
CA VAL A 171 -3.42 -0.36 10.00
C VAL A 171 -3.63 0.77 9.00
N VAL A 172 -3.03 1.92 9.25
CA VAL A 172 -3.00 3.05 8.32
C VAL A 172 -1.55 3.36 7.98
N GLY A 173 -1.22 3.29 6.69
CA GLY A 173 0.08 3.69 6.15
C GLY A 173 -0.02 4.98 5.37
N LYS A 174 0.96 5.87 5.52
CA LYS A 174 1.13 7.06 4.69
C LYS A 174 2.39 6.91 3.86
N PHE A 175 2.26 7.27 2.59
CA PHE A 175 3.30 7.11 1.60
C PHE A 175 3.40 8.38 0.77
N SER A 176 4.59 8.68 0.29
CA SER A 176 4.81 9.82 -0.61
C SER A 176 5.88 9.55 -1.64
N SER A 177 5.89 10.39 -2.68
CA SER A 177 6.93 10.49 -3.68
C SER A 177 7.03 11.92 -4.16
N GLN A 178 8.21 12.34 -4.57
CA GLN A 178 8.46 13.66 -5.12
C GLN A 178 9.27 13.57 -6.41
N ASN A 179 8.93 14.45 -7.37
CA ASN A 179 9.65 14.60 -8.63
C ASN A 179 9.83 13.27 -9.39
N ALA A 180 8.76 12.46 -9.45
CA ALA A 180 8.81 11.17 -10.10
C ALA A 180 8.50 11.28 -11.59
N SER A 181 9.12 10.39 -12.37
CA SER A 181 8.86 10.21 -13.79
C SER A 181 7.73 9.21 -14.01
N ILE A 182 6.81 9.52 -14.92
CA ILE A 182 5.75 8.59 -15.34
C ILE A 182 6.35 7.67 -16.42
N PRO A 183 6.54 6.37 -16.15
CA PRO A 183 7.15 5.47 -17.12
C PRO A 183 6.27 5.26 -18.34
N LYS A 184 6.87 4.89 -19.48
CA LYS A 184 6.14 4.39 -20.64
C LYS A 184 5.52 3.03 -20.36
N GLU A 185 4.43 2.69 -21.08
CA GLU A 185 3.62 1.48 -20.86
C GLU A 185 4.40 0.17 -20.82
N ASP A 186 5.44 0.06 -21.62
CA ASP A 186 6.25 -1.16 -21.73
C ASP A 186 7.08 -1.46 -20.47
N ALA A 187 7.22 -0.50 -19.56
CA ALA A 187 8.04 -0.63 -18.36
C ALA A 187 7.27 -0.96 -17.08
N ASN A 188 5.93 -0.83 -17.08
CA ASN A 188 5.14 -1.07 -15.87
C ASN A 188 3.80 -1.74 -16.18
N PRO A 189 3.57 -2.99 -15.73
CA PRO A 189 2.33 -3.74 -15.98
C PRO A 189 1.07 -3.08 -15.41
N CYS A 190 1.19 -2.16 -14.46
CA CYS A 190 0.05 -1.41 -13.92
C CYS A 190 -0.56 -0.44 -14.95
N PHE A 191 0.20 0.01 -15.94
CA PHE A 191 -0.25 0.94 -16.98
C PHE A 191 -0.48 0.27 -18.34
N ALA A 192 -0.20 -1.01 -18.47
CA ALA A 192 -0.33 -1.77 -19.73
C ALA A 192 -1.79 -2.05 -20.15
N ARG A 193 -2.77 -1.58 -19.39
CA ARG A 193 -4.20 -1.85 -19.61
C ARG A 193 -5.08 -0.59 -19.67
N LEU A 194 -4.50 0.58 -19.85
CA LEU A 194 -5.24 1.84 -20.06
C LEU A 194 -5.39 2.18 -21.53
#